data_ce7112d87e95d9a28f48fb554ffcaf87
#
_entry.id   ce7112d87e95d9a28f48fb554ffcaf87
#
_cell.length_a   1.000
_cell.length_b   1.000
_cell.length_c   1.000
_cell.angle_alpha   90.00
_cell.angle_beta   90.00
_cell.angle_gamma   90.00
#
_symmetry.space_group_name_H-M   'P 1'
#
loop_
_entity.id
_entity.type
_entity.pdbx_description
1 polymer ?
#
loop_
_entity_poly.entity_id
_entity_poly.type
_entity_poly.pdbx_seq_one_letter_code
_entity_poly.pdbx_strand_id
1 'polypeptide(L)'
;MQTKTLSHTLRALGALTLVAAAAGATAQERVLNLYSARHYQTDEALYDNFTKATGIRINRVEADDAGILARLKAEGAASPADVILLVDAARLWRGEQDGLFQPVKSAVLEQRVPAQFRGADSGQGPQWFGMSTRARVIVYDKARIKREDVDTYEELASPALKGQLCTRSGSHPYNLSLFGSMLDHLGPQATEAWLKGLVANLARDPKGGDTDQIKAVAAGECAVAISNSYYVARLMRSGKPDERAVSEKVGVVFPNQSSWGTHVNISGAAVARNAKNRDAAVQFIEYLTSDAAQRYLADGNNEYPVVAGTRPNATLQTLGSFKSETVPIAKVGANTAQVQQMLDRTGFK
;
A
#
# COMPACT_ATOMS: atom_id res chain seq x y z
N MET A 1 -85.76 67.62 -10.11
CA MET A 1 -85.19 67.45 -11.50
C MET A 1 -83.97 66.56 -11.36
N GLN A 2 -84.04 65.51 -12.10
CA GLN A 2 -83.10 64.38 -12.04
C GLN A 2 -81.77 64.67 -12.74
N THR A 3 -80.67 64.28 -12.15
CA THR A 3 -79.41 64.06 -12.88
C THR A 3 -78.80 62.71 -12.51
N LYS A 4 -78.72 61.85 -13.52
CA LYS A 4 -78.14 60.52 -13.46
C LYS A 4 -76.62 60.58 -13.45
N THR A 5 -76.02 59.98 -12.49
CA THR A 5 -74.58 59.75 -12.43
C THR A 5 -74.25 58.38 -13.05
N LEU A 6 -73.44 58.40 -14.11
CA LEU A 6 -72.80 57.18 -14.73
C LEU A 6 -71.59 56.73 -13.92
N SER A 7 -71.62 55.53 -13.48
CA SER A 7 -70.43 54.87 -12.86
C SER A 7 -69.55 54.20 -13.95
N HIS A 8 -68.32 54.61 -14.08
CA HIS A 8 -67.30 53.94 -14.85
C HIS A 8 -66.50 53.01 -13.92
N THR A 9 -66.65 51.69 -14.10
CA THR A 9 -65.82 50.66 -13.52
C THR A 9 -64.59 50.53 -14.33
N LEU A 10 -63.45 50.99 -13.82
CA LEU A 10 -62.12 50.64 -14.35
C LEU A 10 -61.70 49.22 -13.85
N ARG A 11 -61.60 48.32 -14.73
CA ARG A 11 -60.95 46.99 -14.49
C ARG A 11 -59.44 47.18 -14.61
N ALA A 12 -58.74 47.19 -13.47
CA ALA A 12 -57.29 47.07 -13.45
C ALA A 12 -56.89 45.56 -13.61
N LEU A 13 -56.32 45.19 -14.77
CA LEU A 13 -55.61 43.92 -14.94
C LEU A 13 -54.27 44.01 -14.21
N GLY A 14 -54.15 43.36 -13.07
CA GLY A 14 -52.87 43.14 -12.41
C GLY A 14 -52.15 41.97 -13.09
N ALA A 15 -51.14 42.28 -13.87
CA ALA A 15 -50.20 41.25 -14.37
C ALA A 15 -49.31 40.77 -13.24
N LEU A 16 -49.59 39.61 -12.68
CA LEU A 16 -48.70 38.90 -11.74
C LEU A 16 -47.50 38.34 -12.51
N THR A 17 -46.40 39.07 -12.55
CA THR A 17 -45.10 38.52 -12.97
C THR A 17 -44.58 37.58 -11.92
N LEU A 18 -44.76 36.25 -12.14
CA LEU A 18 -44.00 35.21 -11.40
C LEU A 18 -42.53 35.32 -11.80
N VAL A 19 -41.72 35.96 -10.96
CA VAL A 19 -40.27 35.82 -11.01
C VAL A 19 -39.97 34.45 -10.45
N ALA A 20 -39.78 33.45 -11.34
CA ALA A 20 -39.20 32.18 -10.98
C ALA A 20 -37.73 32.43 -10.58
N ALA A 21 -37.49 32.58 -9.29
CA ALA A 21 -36.15 32.51 -8.71
C ALA A 21 -35.66 31.09 -8.94
N ALA A 22 -34.96 30.87 -10.05
CA ALA A 22 -34.11 29.71 -10.24
C ALA A 22 -33.02 29.81 -9.16
N ALA A 23 -33.29 29.26 -7.98
CA ALA A 23 -32.25 28.96 -7.01
C ALA A 23 -31.30 27.99 -7.68
N GLY A 24 -30.26 28.52 -8.31
CA GLY A 24 -29.11 27.72 -8.72
C GLY A 24 -28.58 27.07 -7.46
N ALA A 25 -28.97 25.83 -7.21
CA ALA A 25 -28.32 24.99 -6.24
C ALA A 25 -26.87 24.89 -6.73
N THR A 26 -26.01 25.72 -6.20
CA THR A 26 -24.57 25.51 -6.33
C THR A 26 -24.32 24.11 -5.74
N ALA A 27 -24.14 23.13 -6.59
CA ALA A 27 -23.80 21.80 -6.15
C ALA A 27 -22.58 21.97 -5.24
N GLN A 28 -22.77 21.70 -3.95
CA GLN A 28 -21.68 21.77 -2.97
C GLN A 28 -20.56 20.92 -3.51
N GLU A 29 -19.39 21.52 -3.72
CA GLU A 29 -18.24 20.82 -4.26
C GLU A 29 -17.94 19.60 -3.38
N ARG A 30 -18.07 18.41 -3.97
CA ARG A 30 -17.79 17.16 -3.24
C ARG A 30 -16.29 17.02 -3.11
N VAL A 31 -15.81 16.89 -1.89
CA VAL A 31 -14.40 16.86 -1.56
C VAL A 31 -14.08 15.57 -0.81
N LEU A 32 -12.91 15.01 -1.06
CA LEU A 32 -12.32 13.90 -0.33
C LEU A 32 -10.95 14.33 0.22
N ASN A 33 -10.75 14.25 1.52
CA ASN A 33 -9.46 14.54 2.15
C ASN A 33 -8.67 13.25 2.32
N LEU A 34 -7.61 13.12 1.54
CA LEU A 34 -6.74 11.94 1.48
C LEU A 34 -5.45 12.19 2.26
N TYR A 35 -5.20 11.39 3.30
CA TYR A 35 -3.92 11.34 4.00
C TYR A 35 -3.14 10.12 3.48
N SER A 36 -2.01 10.36 2.82
CA SER A 36 -1.28 9.35 2.07
C SER A 36 0.19 9.25 2.46
N ALA A 37 0.63 8.04 2.74
CA ALA A 37 2.03 7.68 2.81
C ALA A 37 2.60 7.22 1.45
N ARG A 38 1.76 7.17 0.43
CA ARG A 38 2.19 6.92 -0.96
C ARG A 38 2.69 8.23 -1.55
N HIS A 39 3.90 8.20 -2.09
CA HIS A 39 4.60 9.38 -2.62
C HIS A 39 5.05 9.17 -4.08
N TYR A 40 4.28 8.37 -4.83
CA TYR A 40 4.57 8.10 -6.23
C TYR A 40 3.93 9.16 -7.12
N GLN A 41 4.72 9.85 -7.94
CA GLN A 41 4.19 10.79 -8.93
C GLN A 41 3.18 10.14 -9.89
N THR A 42 3.32 8.85 -10.12
CA THR A 42 2.38 8.06 -10.91
C THR A 42 0.96 8.01 -10.31
N ASP A 43 0.80 8.15 -9.00
CA ASP A 43 -0.53 8.15 -8.37
C ASP A 43 -1.38 9.38 -8.72
N GLU A 44 -0.78 10.47 -9.23
CA GLU A 44 -1.49 11.68 -9.67
C GLU A 44 -2.61 11.36 -10.66
N ALA A 45 -2.28 10.64 -11.73
CA ALA A 45 -3.28 10.29 -12.74
C ALA A 45 -4.37 9.35 -12.20
N LEU A 46 -4.06 8.52 -11.19
CA LEU A 46 -5.06 7.69 -10.50
C LEU A 46 -6.10 8.57 -9.80
N TYR A 47 -5.64 9.60 -9.09
CA TYR A 47 -6.51 10.55 -8.39
C TYR A 47 -7.30 11.44 -9.36
N ASP A 48 -6.66 11.92 -10.40
CA ASP A 48 -7.31 12.71 -11.46
C ASP A 48 -8.43 11.92 -12.16
N ASN A 49 -8.18 10.63 -12.45
CA ASN A 49 -9.19 9.77 -13.07
C ASN A 49 -10.39 9.54 -12.16
N PHE A 50 -10.18 9.41 -10.85
CA PHE A 50 -11.29 9.35 -9.89
C PHE A 50 -12.10 10.66 -9.90
N THR A 51 -11.42 11.79 -9.85
CA THR A 51 -12.07 13.12 -9.88
C THR A 51 -12.87 13.31 -11.17
N LYS A 52 -12.30 12.95 -12.33
CA LYS A 52 -13.00 13.02 -13.62
C LYS A 52 -14.24 12.13 -13.68
N ALA A 53 -14.16 10.93 -13.09
CA ALA A 53 -15.26 9.97 -13.12
C ALA A 53 -16.40 10.31 -12.15
N THR A 54 -16.11 11.00 -11.04
CA THR A 54 -17.06 11.17 -9.94
C THR A 54 -17.44 12.62 -9.64
N GLY A 55 -16.65 13.58 -10.13
CA GLY A 55 -16.75 14.99 -9.75
C GLY A 55 -16.26 15.28 -8.31
N ILE A 56 -15.68 14.31 -7.62
CA ILE A 56 -15.15 14.47 -6.26
C ILE A 56 -13.68 14.95 -6.36
N ARG A 57 -13.41 16.14 -5.81
CA ARG A 57 -12.06 16.68 -5.75
C ARG A 57 -11.29 16.06 -4.58
N ILE A 58 -10.05 15.66 -4.80
CA ILE A 58 -9.17 15.11 -3.77
C ILE A 58 -8.24 16.20 -3.24
N ASN A 59 -8.30 16.46 -1.94
CA ASN A 59 -7.30 17.23 -1.21
C ASN A 59 -6.33 16.26 -0.54
N ARG A 60 -5.02 16.46 -0.72
CA ARG A 60 -4.01 15.53 -0.21
C ARG A 60 -3.15 16.13 0.87
N VAL A 61 -2.81 15.27 1.84
CA VAL A 61 -1.75 15.46 2.81
C VAL A 61 -0.82 14.26 2.68
N GLU A 62 0.46 14.52 2.42
CA GLU A 62 1.47 13.50 2.23
C GLU A 62 2.52 13.58 3.34
N ALA A 63 2.85 12.42 3.90
CA ALA A 63 3.93 12.21 4.85
C ALA A 63 4.33 10.73 4.83
N ASP A 64 5.36 10.33 5.57
CA ASP A 64 5.60 8.91 5.80
C ASP A 64 4.49 8.27 6.67
N ASP A 65 4.44 6.94 6.69
CA ASP A 65 3.38 6.20 7.41
C ASP A 65 3.30 6.58 8.90
N ALA A 66 4.45 6.79 9.56
CA ALA A 66 4.50 7.16 10.96
C ALA A 66 3.97 8.59 11.18
N GLY A 67 4.33 9.50 10.30
CA GLY A 67 3.84 10.89 10.29
C GLY A 67 2.34 10.97 10.08
N ILE A 68 1.77 10.20 9.14
CA ILE A 68 0.32 10.12 8.93
C ILE A 68 -0.38 9.64 10.19
N LEU A 69 0.06 8.54 10.80
CA LEU A 69 -0.56 8.00 12.02
C LEU A 69 -0.43 8.96 13.21
N ALA A 70 0.74 9.59 13.39
CA ALA A 70 0.95 10.57 14.45
C ALA A 70 0.06 11.80 14.28
N ARG A 71 -0.08 12.28 13.04
CA ARG A 71 -0.96 13.41 12.72
C ARG A 71 -2.43 13.11 13.01
N LEU A 72 -2.93 11.95 12.60
CA LEU A 72 -4.30 11.53 12.88
C LEU A 72 -4.59 11.49 14.40
N LYS A 73 -3.63 10.98 15.19
CA LYS A 73 -3.73 10.96 16.66
C LYS A 73 -3.79 12.39 17.25
N ALA A 74 -2.92 13.26 16.77
CA ALA A 74 -2.84 14.64 17.26
C ALA A 74 -4.11 15.44 16.90
N GLU A 75 -4.66 15.25 15.71
CA GLU A 75 -5.87 15.92 15.24
C GLU A 75 -7.15 15.35 15.92
N GLY A 76 -7.13 14.07 16.28
CA GLY A 76 -8.23 13.40 16.97
C GLY A 76 -9.58 13.56 16.25
N ALA A 77 -10.61 13.99 16.99
CA ALA A 77 -11.95 14.21 16.44
C ALA A 77 -12.03 15.41 15.46
N ALA A 78 -11.06 16.31 15.48
CA ALA A 78 -10.98 17.46 14.58
C ALA A 78 -10.32 17.13 13.23
N SER A 79 -9.79 15.91 13.05
CA SER A 79 -9.14 15.50 11.81
C SER A 79 -10.08 15.69 10.62
N PRO A 80 -9.63 16.36 9.56
CA PRO A 80 -10.39 16.46 8.32
C PRO A 80 -10.26 15.23 7.43
N ALA A 81 -9.38 14.26 7.77
CA ALA A 81 -9.09 13.10 6.94
C ALA A 81 -10.35 12.25 6.69
N ASP A 82 -10.57 11.85 5.44
CA ASP A 82 -11.62 10.92 5.04
C ASP A 82 -11.04 9.54 4.69
N VAL A 83 -9.94 9.52 3.93
CA VAL A 83 -9.24 8.28 3.55
C VAL A 83 -7.79 8.35 3.99
N ILE A 84 -7.29 7.20 4.40
CA ILE A 84 -5.91 6.99 4.81
C ILE A 84 -5.30 5.91 3.91
N LEU A 85 -4.19 6.24 3.22
CA LEU A 85 -3.39 5.29 2.43
C LEU A 85 -2.05 5.05 3.14
N LEU A 86 -1.79 3.81 3.51
CA LEU A 86 -0.54 3.36 4.12
C LEU A 86 0.13 2.29 3.24
N VAL A 87 1.46 2.19 3.35
CA VAL A 87 2.26 1.34 2.45
C VAL A 87 2.84 0.10 3.11
N ASP A 88 2.39 -0.24 4.30
CA ASP A 88 2.90 -1.38 5.07
C ASP A 88 1.82 -2.01 5.95
N ALA A 89 1.83 -3.35 6.00
CA ALA A 89 0.92 -4.16 6.80
C ALA A 89 0.93 -3.80 8.29
N ALA A 90 2.13 -3.63 8.87
CA ALA A 90 2.28 -3.30 10.28
C ALA A 90 1.70 -1.92 10.61
N ARG A 91 1.77 -0.99 9.67
CA ARG A 91 1.19 0.35 9.83
C ARG A 91 -0.32 0.33 9.76
N LEU A 92 -0.90 -0.46 8.85
CA LEU A 92 -2.35 -0.66 8.78
C LEU A 92 -2.87 -1.29 10.08
N TRP A 93 -2.23 -2.38 10.53
CA TRP A 93 -2.55 -3.00 11.80
C TRP A 93 -2.43 -2.02 12.97
N ARG A 94 -1.36 -1.23 13.03
CA ARG A 94 -1.16 -0.24 14.09
C ARG A 94 -2.27 0.82 14.08
N GLY A 95 -2.65 1.34 12.91
CA GLY A 95 -3.74 2.30 12.79
C GLY A 95 -5.08 1.72 13.27
N GLU A 96 -5.33 0.45 12.99
CA GLU A 96 -6.50 -0.29 13.50
C GLU A 96 -6.46 -0.41 15.02
N GLN A 97 -5.34 -0.85 15.62
CA GLN A 97 -5.18 -0.97 17.08
C GLN A 97 -5.31 0.36 17.80
N ASP A 98 -4.85 1.44 17.20
CA ASP A 98 -4.97 2.80 17.73
C ASP A 98 -6.37 3.39 17.53
N GLY A 99 -7.31 2.65 16.92
CA GLY A 99 -8.70 3.07 16.68
C GLY A 99 -8.82 4.24 15.72
N LEU A 100 -7.91 4.38 14.76
CA LEU A 100 -7.88 5.50 13.80
C LEU A 100 -8.77 5.28 12.58
N PHE A 101 -9.30 4.07 12.41
CA PHE A 101 -10.13 3.68 11.27
C PHE A 101 -11.54 3.32 11.72
N GLN A 102 -12.49 3.38 10.80
CA GLN A 102 -13.83 2.86 11.01
C GLN A 102 -14.09 1.65 10.11
N PRO A 103 -14.95 0.71 10.54
CA PRO A 103 -15.27 -0.46 9.74
C PRO A 103 -16.10 -0.07 8.51
N VAL A 104 -15.90 -0.82 7.43
CA VAL A 104 -16.61 -0.62 6.16
C VAL A 104 -17.21 -1.95 5.70
N LYS A 105 -18.53 -2.00 5.57
CA LYS A 105 -19.23 -3.05 4.84
C LYS A 105 -19.43 -2.59 3.40
N SER A 106 -18.81 -3.31 2.46
CA SER A 106 -18.97 -3.09 1.03
C SER A 106 -18.88 -4.45 0.32
N ALA A 107 -19.98 -4.85 -0.31
CA ALA A 107 -20.00 -6.07 -1.11
C ALA A 107 -18.97 -6.02 -2.25
N VAL A 108 -18.69 -4.85 -2.80
CA VAL A 108 -17.67 -4.64 -3.85
C VAL A 108 -16.28 -4.97 -3.29
N LEU A 109 -15.92 -4.39 -2.15
CA LEU A 109 -14.59 -4.59 -1.55
C LEU A 109 -14.42 -6.03 -1.05
N GLU A 110 -15.47 -6.61 -0.47
CA GLU A 110 -15.43 -8.00 0.01
C GLU A 110 -15.30 -9.02 -1.12
N GLN A 111 -15.89 -8.75 -2.26
CA GLN A 111 -15.77 -9.58 -3.45
C GLN A 111 -14.39 -9.43 -4.13
N ARG A 112 -13.86 -8.20 -4.17
CA ARG A 112 -12.68 -7.88 -4.97
C ARG A 112 -11.36 -8.06 -4.23
N VAL A 113 -11.32 -7.77 -2.94
CA VAL A 113 -10.10 -7.89 -2.12
C VAL A 113 -10.10 -9.23 -1.37
N PRO A 114 -9.14 -10.14 -1.59
CA PRO A 114 -9.04 -11.39 -0.86
C PRO A 114 -8.98 -11.18 0.66
N ALA A 115 -9.56 -12.10 1.43
CA ALA A 115 -9.67 -11.99 2.89
C ALA A 115 -8.32 -11.77 3.59
N GLN A 116 -7.25 -12.41 3.09
CA GLN A 116 -5.89 -12.25 3.62
C GLN A 116 -5.32 -10.83 3.50
N PHE A 117 -5.88 -10.01 2.61
CA PHE A 117 -5.47 -8.62 2.36
C PHE A 117 -6.47 -7.61 2.93
N ARG A 118 -7.23 -7.99 3.93
CA ARG A 118 -8.18 -7.11 4.64
C ARG A 118 -7.88 -7.11 6.13
N GLY A 119 -8.30 -6.05 6.84
CA GLY A 119 -8.37 -6.03 8.30
C GLY A 119 -9.30 -7.11 8.84
N ALA A 120 -9.17 -7.44 10.11
CA ALA A 120 -10.05 -8.40 10.75
C ALA A 120 -11.49 -7.86 10.76
N ASP A 121 -12.46 -8.74 10.43
CA ASP A 121 -13.88 -8.39 10.51
C ASP A 121 -14.43 -8.79 11.88
N SER A 122 -14.81 -7.78 12.67
CA SER A 122 -15.48 -7.96 13.98
C SER A 122 -17.01 -8.07 13.85
N GLY A 123 -17.55 -8.29 12.67
CA GLY A 123 -18.99 -8.33 12.37
C GLY A 123 -19.55 -6.99 11.87
N GLN A 124 -18.73 -5.93 11.86
CA GLN A 124 -19.09 -4.63 11.31
C GLN A 124 -18.39 -4.30 9.99
N GLY A 125 -17.61 -5.24 9.47
CA GLY A 125 -16.74 -5.13 8.30
C GLY A 125 -15.28 -4.84 8.67
N PRO A 126 -14.36 -5.12 7.74
CA PRO A 126 -12.94 -4.80 7.90
C PRO A 126 -12.70 -3.29 8.02
N GLN A 127 -11.66 -2.90 8.75
CA GLN A 127 -11.31 -1.48 8.92
C GLN A 127 -10.34 -0.97 7.84
N TRP A 128 -9.72 -1.85 7.07
CA TRP A 128 -8.83 -1.49 5.96
C TRP A 128 -8.83 -2.59 4.88
N PHE A 129 -8.42 -2.21 3.67
CA PHE A 129 -8.38 -3.07 2.49
C PHE A 129 -7.07 -2.87 1.76
N GLY A 130 -6.45 -3.98 1.32
CA GLY A 130 -5.29 -3.94 0.43
C GLY A 130 -5.64 -3.39 -0.93
N MET A 131 -4.75 -2.56 -1.48
CA MET A 131 -4.93 -1.94 -2.81
C MET A 131 -3.94 -2.46 -3.83
N SER A 132 -2.75 -2.82 -3.41
CA SER A 132 -1.71 -3.45 -4.22
C SER A 132 -0.80 -4.30 -3.34
N THR A 133 -0.05 -5.23 -3.95
CA THR A 133 0.89 -6.07 -3.24
C THR A 133 2.29 -5.98 -3.85
N ARG A 134 3.31 -6.33 -3.07
CA ARG A 134 4.69 -6.49 -3.51
C ARG A 134 5.31 -7.70 -2.82
N ALA A 135 6.02 -8.50 -3.60
CA ALA A 135 6.75 -9.65 -3.07
C ALA A 135 8.08 -9.20 -2.45
N ARG A 136 8.45 -9.80 -1.34
CA ARG A 136 9.77 -9.66 -0.74
C ARG A 136 10.69 -10.71 -1.34
N VAL A 137 11.50 -10.36 -2.31
CA VAL A 137 12.31 -11.28 -3.11
C VAL A 137 13.75 -11.34 -2.62
N ILE A 138 14.44 -12.41 -2.93
CA ILE A 138 15.89 -12.49 -2.83
C ILE A 138 16.48 -12.07 -4.18
N VAL A 139 17.45 -11.17 -4.13
CA VAL A 139 18.25 -10.73 -5.28
C VAL A 139 19.64 -11.30 -5.10
N TYR A 140 20.20 -11.92 -6.15
CA TYR A 140 21.50 -12.57 -6.08
C TYR A 140 22.38 -12.25 -7.29
N ASP A 141 23.68 -12.28 -7.12
CA ASP A 141 24.67 -12.15 -8.18
C ASP A 141 24.75 -13.47 -8.98
N LYS A 142 24.31 -13.45 -10.23
CA LYS A 142 24.28 -14.63 -11.12
C LYS A 142 25.67 -15.25 -11.37
N ALA A 143 26.74 -14.48 -11.21
CA ALA A 143 28.09 -14.99 -11.42
C ALA A 143 28.66 -15.69 -10.18
N ARG A 144 28.10 -15.44 -8.98
CA ARG A 144 28.65 -15.90 -7.70
C ARG A 144 27.78 -16.92 -6.97
N ILE A 145 26.46 -16.86 -7.15
CA ILE A 145 25.48 -17.65 -6.41
C ILE A 145 24.63 -18.43 -7.40
N LYS A 146 24.42 -19.69 -7.14
CA LYS A 146 23.41 -20.48 -7.84
C LYS A 146 22.04 -20.19 -7.24
N ARG A 147 21.01 -20.19 -8.08
CA ARG A 147 19.64 -19.91 -7.65
C ARG A 147 19.19 -20.86 -6.53
N GLU A 148 19.51 -22.13 -6.66
CA GLU A 148 19.16 -23.19 -5.70
C GLU A 148 19.78 -23.03 -4.32
N ASP A 149 20.82 -22.20 -4.17
CA ASP A 149 21.46 -21.90 -2.89
C ASP A 149 20.69 -20.81 -2.08
N VAL A 150 19.66 -20.20 -2.69
CA VAL A 150 18.90 -19.08 -2.12
C VAL A 150 17.40 -19.18 -2.47
N ASP A 151 16.86 -20.39 -2.58
CA ASP A 151 15.46 -20.64 -2.92
C ASP A 151 14.49 -20.40 -1.75
N THR A 152 15.00 -20.27 -0.52
CA THR A 152 14.20 -20.00 0.68
C THR A 152 14.77 -18.85 1.49
N TYR A 153 13.95 -18.21 2.33
CA TYR A 153 14.44 -17.19 3.28
C TYR A 153 15.34 -17.82 4.34
N GLU A 154 15.06 -19.08 4.71
CA GLU A 154 15.82 -19.83 5.70
C GLU A 154 17.29 -19.99 5.27
N GLU A 155 17.55 -20.19 3.99
CA GLU A 155 18.90 -20.34 3.42
C GLU A 155 19.76 -19.08 3.55
N LEU A 156 19.15 -17.89 3.68
CA LEU A 156 19.90 -16.67 3.91
C LEU A 156 20.70 -16.68 5.23
N ALA A 157 20.33 -17.53 6.18
CA ALA A 157 21.07 -17.76 7.42
C ALA A 157 22.14 -18.87 7.31
N SER A 158 22.30 -19.50 6.14
CA SER A 158 23.31 -20.53 5.91
C SER A 158 24.72 -19.97 6.13
N PRO A 159 25.62 -20.68 6.84
CA PRO A 159 27.01 -20.28 7.00
C PRO A 159 27.77 -20.13 5.66
N ALA A 160 27.29 -20.77 4.59
CA ALA A 160 27.85 -20.62 3.25
C ALA A 160 27.76 -19.19 2.70
N LEU A 161 26.83 -18.37 3.24
CA LEU A 161 26.65 -16.97 2.85
C LEU A 161 27.36 -15.98 3.78
N LYS A 162 28.29 -16.44 4.62
CA LYS A 162 29.03 -15.57 5.55
C LYS A 162 29.70 -14.40 4.85
N GLY A 163 29.38 -13.18 5.27
CA GLY A 163 29.93 -11.94 4.70
C GLY A 163 29.41 -11.64 3.28
N GLN A 164 28.25 -12.21 2.87
CA GLN A 164 27.73 -12.07 1.51
C GLN A 164 26.33 -11.44 1.44
N LEU A 165 25.67 -11.19 2.56
CA LEU A 165 24.33 -10.65 2.62
C LEU A 165 24.33 -9.12 2.75
N CYS A 166 23.58 -8.43 1.91
CA CYS A 166 23.22 -7.01 2.10
C CYS A 166 21.73 -6.85 2.39
N THR A 167 21.41 -5.96 3.30
CA THR A 167 20.05 -5.59 3.61
C THR A 167 19.95 -4.16 4.10
N ARG A 168 18.76 -3.59 4.06
CA ARG A 168 18.41 -2.37 4.75
C ARG A 168 18.25 -2.64 6.25
N SER A 169 18.05 -1.59 7.07
CA SER A 169 17.83 -1.73 8.52
C SER A 169 16.80 -2.83 8.84
N GLY A 170 17.11 -3.63 9.87
CA GLY A 170 16.21 -4.66 10.38
C GLY A 170 14.89 -4.07 10.90
N SER A 171 14.93 -2.90 11.52
CA SER A 171 13.75 -2.19 12.05
C SER A 171 12.95 -1.43 10.98
N HIS A 172 13.39 -1.47 9.70
CA HIS A 172 12.57 -0.91 8.63
C HIS A 172 11.29 -1.72 8.43
N PRO A 173 10.11 -1.08 8.21
CA PRO A 173 8.82 -1.77 8.09
C PRO A 173 8.83 -2.98 7.15
N TYR A 174 9.53 -2.93 6.01
CA TYR A 174 9.58 -4.05 5.06
C TYR A 174 10.29 -5.29 5.61
N ASN A 175 11.33 -5.10 6.41
CA ASN A 175 12.03 -6.20 7.07
C ASN A 175 11.24 -6.67 8.29
N LEU A 176 10.67 -5.75 9.09
CA LEU A 176 9.78 -6.11 10.20
C LEU A 176 8.60 -6.98 9.73
N SER A 177 8.01 -6.67 8.57
CA SER A 177 6.92 -7.48 8.01
C SER A 177 7.40 -8.85 7.58
N LEU A 178 8.53 -8.97 6.86
CA LEU A 178 9.10 -10.27 6.53
C LEU A 178 9.43 -11.08 7.79
N PHE A 179 10.08 -10.46 8.77
CA PHE A 179 10.48 -11.14 10.00
C PHE A 179 9.26 -11.53 10.85
N GLY A 180 8.18 -10.73 10.79
CA GLY A 180 6.89 -11.07 11.40
C GLY A 180 6.23 -12.29 10.75
N SER A 181 6.37 -12.42 9.44
CA SER A 181 5.95 -13.60 8.69
C SER A 181 6.81 -14.83 9.07
N MET A 182 8.15 -14.66 9.11
CA MET A 182 9.05 -15.74 9.55
C MET A 182 8.73 -16.22 10.97
N LEU A 183 8.37 -15.28 11.87
CA LEU A 183 7.95 -15.63 13.23
C LEU A 183 6.69 -16.49 13.24
N ASP A 184 5.77 -16.26 12.33
CA ASP A 184 4.56 -17.08 12.22
C ASP A 184 4.86 -18.49 11.69
N HIS A 185 5.74 -18.60 10.70
CA HIS A 185 6.07 -19.89 10.08
C HIS A 185 7.02 -20.75 10.91
N LEU A 186 8.01 -20.14 11.56
CA LEU A 186 9.10 -20.85 12.23
C LEU A 186 8.92 -20.92 13.75
N GLY A 187 8.14 -20.03 14.33
CA GLY A 187 8.05 -19.82 15.77
C GLY A 187 9.24 -19.02 16.33
N PRO A 188 9.15 -18.60 17.62
CA PRO A 188 10.08 -17.62 18.19
C PRO A 188 11.55 -18.05 18.20
N GLN A 189 11.82 -19.27 18.62
CA GLN A 189 13.19 -19.77 18.80
C GLN A 189 13.93 -19.89 17.46
N ALA A 190 13.28 -20.49 16.46
CA ALA A 190 13.89 -20.66 15.14
C ALA A 190 14.05 -19.33 14.40
N THR A 191 13.09 -18.40 14.56
CA THR A 191 13.21 -17.05 13.99
C THR A 191 14.38 -16.28 14.61
N GLU A 192 14.56 -16.33 15.92
CA GLU A 192 15.70 -15.67 16.55
C GLU A 192 17.05 -16.29 16.13
N ALA A 193 17.11 -17.62 15.99
CA ALA A 193 18.28 -18.30 15.44
C ALA A 193 18.56 -17.89 13.99
N TRP A 194 17.52 -17.81 13.16
CA TRP A 194 17.63 -17.33 11.78
C TRP A 194 18.12 -15.89 11.71
N LEU A 195 17.60 -14.97 12.53
CA LEU A 195 18.06 -13.57 12.60
C LEU A 195 19.55 -13.47 13.00
N LYS A 196 20.01 -14.30 13.95
CA LYS A 196 21.44 -14.39 14.29
C LYS A 196 22.28 -14.85 13.08
N GLY A 197 21.77 -15.82 12.32
CA GLY A 197 22.42 -16.27 11.07
C GLY A 197 22.49 -15.15 10.02
N LEU A 198 21.43 -14.36 9.84
CA LEU A 198 21.46 -13.21 8.94
C LEU A 198 22.53 -12.19 9.38
N VAL A 199 22.60 -11.86 10.68
CA VAL A 199 23.62 -10.94 11.23
C VAL A 199 25.02 -11.46 10.96
N ALA A 200 25.28 -12.76 11.17
CA ALA A 200 26.57 -13.39 10.89
C ALA A 200 26.96 -13.37 9.40
N ASN A 201 25.95 -13.30 8.52
CA ASN A 201 26.12 -13.31 7.06
C ASN A 201 26.21 -11.90 6.43
N LEU A 202 26.03 -10.82 7.22
CA LEU A 202 26.12 -9.47 6.71
C LEU A 202 27.50 -9.18 6.11
N ALA A 203 27.53 -8.68 4.88
CA ALA A 203 28.74 -8.16 4.24
C ALA A 203 29.17 -6.80 4.82
N ARG A 204 28.23 -6.06 5.34
CA ARG A 204 28.37 -4.74 5.95
C ARG A 204 27.19 -4.43 6.86
N ASP A 205 27.34 -3.41 7.70
CA ASP A 205 26.19 -2.88 8.47
C ASP A 205 25.02 -2.53 7.54
N PRO A 206 23.77 -2.83 7.95
CA PRO A 206 22.58 -2.46 7.19
C PRO A 206 22.53 -0.95 6.91
N LYS A 207 22.34 -0.57 5.65
CA LYS A 207 22.27 0.84 5.21
C LYS A 207 21.52 0.99 3.90
N GLY A 208 20.98 2.18 3.63
CA GLY A 208 20.31 2.52 2.39
C GLY A 208 18.96 1.83 2.19
N GLY A 209 18.39 2.00 1.01
CA GLY A 209 17.12 1.41 0.60
C GLY A 209 17.29 0.15 -0.25
N ASP A 210 16.19 -0.45 -0.68
CA ASP A 210 16.21 -1.69 -1.47
C ASP A 210 16.96 -1.53 -2.81
N THR A 211 16.84 -0.37 -3.47
CA THR A 211 17.62 -0.07 -4.69
C THR A 211 19.13 -0.13 -4.42
N ASP A 212 19.57 0.36 -3.26
CA ASP A 212 20.99 0.36 -2.89
C ASP A 212 21.50 -1.07 -2.65
N GLN A 213 20.63 -1.95 -2.11
CA GLN A 213 20.96 -3.36 -1.95
C GLN A 213 21.14 -4.05 -3.31
N ILE A 214 20.22 -3.80 -4.27
CA ILE A 214 20.32 -4.37 -5.62
C ILE A 214 21.60 -3.89 -6.32
N LYS A 215 21.90 -2.58 -6.20
CA LYS A 215 23.15 -2.01 -6.76
C LYS A 215 24.40 -2.58 -6.11
N ALA A 216 24.37 -2.83 -4.80
CA ALA A 216 25.50 -3.44 -4.06
C ALA A 216 25.77 -4.87 -4.53
N VAL A 217 24.72 -5.66 -4.81
CA VAL A 217 24.86 -7.00 -5.40
C VAL A 217 25.47 -6.89 -6.80
N ALA A 218 24.95 -6.03 -7.68
CA ALA A 218 25.45 -5.85 -9.03
C ALA A 218 26.90 -5.32 -9.09
N ALA A 219 27.35 -4.63 -8.04
CA ALA A 219 28.72 -4.13 -7.88
C ALA A 219 29.66 -5.13 -7.20
N GLY A 220 29.16 -6.29 -6.73
CA GLY A 220 29.95 -7.31 -6.06
C GLY A 220 30.28 -7.04 -4.59
N GLU A 221 29.71 -5.99 -3.98
CA GLU A 221 29.87 -5.69 -2.54
C GLU A 221 29.27 -6.81 -1.69
N CYS A 222 28.14 -7.38 -2.12
CA CYS A 222 27.53 -8.57 -1.54
C CYS A 222 27.09 -9.53 -2.67
N ALA A 223 26.81 -10.77 -2.33
CA ALA A 223 26.37 -11.75 -3.31
C ALA A 223 24.85 -11.94 -3.31
N VAL A 224 24.19 -11.64 -2.18
CA VAL A 224 22.74 -11.74 -2.01
C VAL A 224 22.18 -10.53 -1.27
N ALA A 225 20.93 -10.19 -1.54
CA ALA A 225 20.21 -9.15 -0.84
C ALA A 225 18.71 -9.44 -0.77
N ILE A 226 18.01 -8.81 0.18
CA ILE A 226 16.56 -8.83 0.28
C ILE A 226 16.01 -7.51 -0.27
N SER A 227 15.02 -7.58 -1.16
CA SER A 227 14.40 -6.42 -1.80
C SER A 227 12.92 -6.63 -2.07
N ASN A 228 12.15 -5.56 -2.20
CA ASN A 228 10.82 -5.66 -2.80
C ASN A 228 10.93 -5.75 -4.33
N SER A 229 10.07 -6.56 -4.91
CA SER A 229 10.06 -6.90 -6.35
C SER A 229 9.98 -5.67 -7.27
N TYR A 230 9.22 -4.64 -6.89
CA TYR A 230 9.03 -3.46 -7.73
C TYR A 230 10.30 -2.62 -7.91
N TYR A 231 11.28 -2.71 -7.00
CA TYR A 231 12.57 -2.01 -7.19
C TYR A 231 13.38 -2.63 -8.31
N VAL A 232 13.37 -3.97 -8.43
CA VAL A 232 14.03 -4.65 -9.57
C VAL A 232 13.32 -4.28 -10.87
N ALA A 233 11.98 -4.37 -10.89
CA ALA A 233 11.21 -4.00 -12.08
C ALA A 233 11.41 -2.53 -12.49
N ARG A 234 11.60 -1.61 -11.53
CA ARG A 234 11.92 -0.21 -11.79
C ARG A 234 13.28 -0.05 -12.48
N LEU A 235 14.30 -0.78 -12.02
CA LEU A 235 15.63 -0.77 -12.67
C LEU A 235 15.55 -1.34 -14.09
N MET A 236 14.80 -2.43 -14.30
CA MET A 236 14.60 -3.02 -15.64
C MET A 236 13.93 -2.04 -16.61
N ARG A 237 13.00 -1.22 -16.13
CA ARG A 237 12.25 -0.23 -16.95
C ARG A 237 12.92 1.15 -17.02
N SER A 238 14.05 1.34 -16.36
CA SER A 238 14.69 2.64 -16.30
C SER A 238 15.10 3.14 -17.69
N GLY A 239 14.91 4.42 -17.96
CA GLY A 239 15.45 5.10 -19.14
C GLY A 239 16.97 5.18 -19.15
N LYS A 240 17.63 4.99 -18.00
CA LYS A 240 19.08 5.09 -17.83
C LYS A 240 19.76 3.76 -18.11
N PRO A 241 20.73 3.68 -19.06
CA PRO A 241 21.42 2.44 -19.39
C PRO A 241 22.17 1.78 -18.22
N ASP A 242 22.79 2.59 -17.36
CA ASP A 242 23.50 2.13 -16.17
C ASP A 242 22.57 1.45 -15.14
N GLU A 243 21.35 1.95 -14.96
CA GLU A 243 20.36 1.34 -14.09
C GLU A 243 19.83 0.01 -14.66
N ARG A 244 19.62 -0.08 -15.98
CA ARG A 244 19.26 -1.35 -16.63
C ARG A 244 20.37 -2.39 -16.51
N ALA A 245 21.63 -1.99 -16.71
CA ALA A 245 22.79 -2.87 -16.57
C ALA A 245 22.90 -3.48 -15.16
N VAL A 246 22.43 -2.78 -14.11
CA VAL A 246 22.33 -3.34 -12.76
C VAL A 246 21.37 -4.53 -12.75
N SER A 247 20.18 -4.39 -13.35
CA SER A 247 19.18 -5.47 -13.37
C SER A 247 19.61 -6.70 -14.20
N GLU A 248 20.48 -6.51 -15.19
CA GLU A 248 20.99 -7.60 -16.01
C GLU A 248 21.98 -8.52 -15.26
N LYS A 249 22.74 -7.97 -14.31
CA LYS A 249 23.72 -8.71 -13.52
C LYS A 249 23.08 -9.56 -12.41
N VAL A 250 21.91 -9.19 -11.93
CA VAL A 250 21.27 -9.84 -10.79
C VAL A 250 20.19 -10.82 -11.23
N GLY A 251 20.05 -11.91 -10.45
CA GLY A 251 18.92 -12.80 -10.50
C GLY A 251 17.90 -12.45 -9.42
N VAL A 252 16.65 -12.89 -9.61
CA VAL A 252 15.55 -12.71 -8.67
C VAL A 252 14.96 -14.07 -8.34
N VAL A 253 14.77 -14.33 -7.06
CA VAL A 253 14.07 -15.51 -6.55
C VAL A 253 12.84 -15.05 -5.78
N PHE A 254 11.71 -15.69 -6.04
CA PHE A 254 10.55 -15.70 -5.15
C PHE A 254 10.76 -16.86 -4.17
N PRO A 255 11.09 -16.59 -2.89
CA PRO A 255 11.49 -17.67 -1.99
C PRO A 255 10.34 -18.59 -1.59
N ASN A 256 10.67 -19.74 -1.04
CA ASN A 256 9.74 -20.68 -0.41
C ASN A 256 8.63 -21.24 -1.31
N GLN A 257 8.89 -21.36 -2.63
CA GLN A 257 7.87 -21.82 -3.58
C GLN A 257 7.47 -23.28 -3.38
N SER A 258 8.38 -24.11 -2.87
CA SER A 258 8.14 -25.52 -2.52
C SER A 258 7.48 -25.69 -1.14
N SER A 259 7.41 -24.63 -0.33
CA SER A 259 6.86 -24.67 1.03
C SER A 259 5.67 -23.69 1.18
N TRP A 260 5.75 -22.68 2.04
CA TRP A 260 4.66 -21.77 2.38
C TRP A 260 4.46 -20.60 1.42
N GLY A 261 5.39 -20.36 0.50
CA GLY A 261 5.29 -19.32 -0.51
C GLY A 261 6.07 -18.06 -0.15
N THR A 262 6.10 -17.10 -1.05
CA THR A 262 6.84 -15.83 -0.87
C THR A 262 6.04 -14.87 0.01
N HIS A 263 6.71 -14.23 0.96
CA HIS A 263 6.12 -13.11 1.73
C HIS A 263 5.71 -11.98 0.81
N VAL A 264 4.49 -11.51 0.98
CA VAL A 264 3.95 -10.33 0.31
C VAL A 264 3.55 -9.27 1.33
N ASN A 265 3.81 -8.02 1.00
CA ASN A 265 3.34 -6.87 1.77
C ASN A 265 2.36 -6.05 0.92
N ILE A 266 1.63 -5.15 1.53
CA ILE A 266 0.54 -4.42 0.87
C ILE A 266 0.69 -2.91 1.00
N SER A 267 0.12 -2.18 0.04
CA SER A 267 -0.42 -0.85 0.28
C SER A 267 -1.90 -1.01 0.55
N GLY A 268 -2.43 -0.31 1.53
CA GLY A 268 -3.83 -0.44 1.89
C GLY A 268 -4.49 0.89 2.18
N ALA A 269 -5.81 0.90 2.10
CA ALA A 269 -6.68 2.04 2.33
C ALA A 269 -7.65 1.77 3.48
N ALA A 270 -7.92 2.81 4.26
CA ALA A 270 -8.89 2.80 5.34
C ALA A 270 -9.76 4.07 5.30
N VAL A 271 -10.98 3.98 5.79
CA VAL A 271 -11.79 5.16 6.09
C VAL A 271 -11.39 5.68 7.45
N ALA A 272 -11.05 6.97 7.56
CA ALA A 272 -10.67 7.58 8.82
C ALA A 272 -11.82 7.50 9.84
N ARG A 273 -11.49 7.31 11.13
CA ARG A 273 -12.49 7.16 12.18
C ARG A 273 -13.55 8.28 12.19
N ASN A 274 -13.12 9.51 11.98
CA ASN A 274 -13.95 10.71 12.05
C ASN A 274 -14.24 11.30 10.65
N ALA A 275 -14.14 10.49 9.59
CA ALA A 275 -14.39 10.94 8.22
C ALA A 275 -15.75 11.63 8.08
N LYS A 276 -15.71 12.85 7.56
CA LYS A 276 -16.92 13.65 7.31
C LYS A 276 -17.58 13.29 5.98
N ASN A 277 -16.76 12.84 5.01
CA ASN A 277 -17.20 12.47 3.67
C ASN A 277 -17.10 10.94 3.48
N ARG A 278 -17.69 10.17 4.42
CA ARG A 278 -17.59 8.70 4.47
C ARG A 278 -17.98 8.03 3.16
N ASP A 279 -19.08 8.44 2.53
CA ASP A 279 -19.54 7.80 1.30
C ASP A 279 -18.57 8.04 0.13
N ALA A 280 -18.00 9.24 0.03
CA ALA A 280 -16.94 9.54 -0.92
C ALA A 280 -15.67 8.73 -0.64
N ALA A 281 -15.34 8.51 0.65
CA ALA A 281 -14.22 7.70 1.07
C ALA A 281 -14.39 6.23 0.66
N VAL A 282 -15.57 5.65 0.91
CA VAL A 282 -15.88 4.27 0.47
C VAL A 282 -15.82 4.16 -1.06
N GLN A 283 -16.45 5.11 -1.78
CA GLN A 283 -16.44 5.15 -3.24
C GLN A 283 -15.01 5.23 -3.79
N PHE A 284 -14.12 5.98 -3.14
CA PHE A 284 -12.71 6.05 -3.55
C PHE A 284 -11.97 4.73 -3.32
N ILE A 285 -12.18 4.07 -2.18
CA ILE A 285 -11.56 2.77 -1.89
C ILE A 285 -12.08 1.70 -2.88
N GLU A 286 -13.37 1.70 -3.19
CA GLU A 286 -13.95 0.83 -4.23
C GLU A 286 -13.34 1.12 -5.61
N TYR A 287 -13.19 2.40 -5.98
CA TYR A 287 -12.53 2.79 -7.22
C TYR A 287 -11.09 2.25 -7.29
N LEU A 288 -10.31 2.31 -6.21
CA LEU A 288 -8.94 1.78 -6.17
C LEU A 288 -8.89 0.26 -6.44
N THR A 289 -9.98 -0.47 -6.21
CA THR A 289 -10.10 -1.90 -6.55
C THR A 289 -10.66 -2.16 -7.95
N SER A 290 -11.07 -1.13 -8.71
CA SER A 290 -11.56 -1.30 -10.06
C SER A 290 -10.49 -1.84 -11.01
N ASP A 291 -10.88 -2.51 -12.08
CA ASP A 291 -9.93 -3.07 -13.05
C ASP A 291 -9.02 -2.01 -13.67
N ALA A 292 -9.56 -0.81 -13.90
CA ALA A 292 -8.79 0.31 -14.44
C ALA A 292 -7.73 0.80 -13.44
N ALA A 293 -8.11 1.00 -12.18
CA ALA A 293 -7.19 1.42 -11.12
C ALA A 293 -6.13 0.35 -10.82
N GLN A 294 -6.53 -0.92 -10.79
CA GLN A 294 -5.62 -2.03 -10.53
C GLN A 294 -4.58 -2.20 -11.66
N ARG A 295 -4.99 -2.06 -12.94
CA ARG A 295 -4.05 -2.03 -14.07
C ARG A 295 -3.11 -0.83 -13.97
N TYR A 296 -3.65 0.33 -13.60
CA TYR A 296 -2.85 1.54 -13.44
C TYR A 296 -1.78 1.40 -12.35
N LEU A 297 -2.14 0.85 -11.17
CA LEU A 297 -1.20 0.58 -10.07
C LEU A 297 -0.12 -0.42 -10.50
N ALA A 298 -0.49 -1.45 -11.25
CA ALA A 298 0.48 -2.41 -11.78
C ALA A 298 1.44 -1.77 -12.79
N ASP A 299 0.93 -0.97 -13.73
CA ASP A 299 1.73 -0.38 -14.80
C ASP A 299 2.59 0.80 -14.32
N GLY A 300 2.04 1.65 -13.47
CA GLY A 300 2.71 2.85 -12.97
C GLY A 300 3.77 2.53 -11.91
N ASN A 301 3.45 1.67 -10.96
CA ASN A 301 4.28 1.45 -9.76
C ASN A 301 5.02 0.11 -9.75
N ASN A 302 4.79 -0.77 -10.73
CA ASN A 302 5.32 -2.13 -10.76
C ASN A 302 4.90 -2.94 -9.52
N GLU A 303 3.71 -2.69 -8.99
CA GLU A 303 3.12 -3.45 -7.89
C GLU A 303 2.20 -4.55 -8.46
N TYR A 304 2.05 -5.64 -7.73
CA TYR A 304 1.11 -6.68 -8.13
C TYR A 304 -0.31 -6.25 -7.75
N PRO A 305 -1.29 -6.47 -8.64
CA PRO A 305 -2.69 -6.24 -8.31
C PRO A 305 -3.13 -7.09 -7.12
N VAL A 306 -3.98 -6.52 -6.27
CA VAL A 306 -4.61 -7.27 -5.18
C VAL A 306 -5.85 -8.02 -5.67
N VAL A 307 -6.50 -7.51 -6.71
CA VAL A 307 -7.73 -8.07 -7.28
C VAL A 307 -7.40 -9.26 -8.17
N ALA A 308 -8.04 -10.40 -7.87
CA ALA A 308 -7.87 -11.63 -8.64
C ALA A 308 -8.24 -11.43 -10.13
N GLY A 309 -7.46 -12.05 -11.02
CA GLY A 309 -7.68 -11.96 -12.48
C GLY A 309 -7.07 -10.71 -13.13
N THR A 310 -6.64 -9.72 -12.39
CA THR A 310 -5.90 -8.58 -12.95
C THR A 310 -4.44 -9.00 -13.20
N ARG A 311 -3.96 -8.83 -14.42
CA ARG A 311 -2.59 -9.19 -14.79
C ARG A 311 -1.60 -8.12 -14.31
N PRO A 312 -0.44 -8.53 -13.76
CA PRO A 312 0.67 -7.59 -13.53
C PRO A 312 1.21 -7.06 -14.87
N ASN A 313 1.98 -5.99 -14.83
CA ASN A 313 2.59 -5.43 -16.04
C ASN A 313 3.61 -6.41 -16.68
N ALA A 314 3.97 -6.15 -17.94
CA ALA A 314 4.86 -7.03 -18.70
C ALA A 314 6.22 -7.26 -17.99
N THR A 315 6.79 -6.25 -17.35
CA THR A 315 8.07 -6.39 -16.63
C THR A 315 7.94 -7.31 -15.41
N LEU A 316 6.87 -7.17 -14.62
CA LEU A 316 6.62 -8.10 -13.50
C LEU A 316 6.39 -9.52 -13.99
N GLN A 317 5.73 -9.69 -15.17
CA GLN A 317 5.55 -11.00 -15.78
C GLN A 317 6.89 -11.67 -16.15
N THR A 318 7.91 -10.90 -16.55
CA THR A 318 9.25 -11.46 -16.84
C THR A 318 9.98 -11.96 -15.59
N LEU A 319 9.60 -11.47 -14.38
CA LEU A 319 10.12 -12.02 -13.13
C LEU A 319 9.53 -13.41 -12.81
N GLY A 320 8.46 -13.81 -13.51
CA GLY A 320 7.77 -15.08 -13.32
C GLY A 320 6.53 -14.98 -12.44
N SER A 321 5.79 -16.08 -12.37
CA SER A 321 4.70 -16.26 -11.42
C SER A 321 5.23 -16.84 -10.11
N PHE A 322 4.52 -16.58 -9.02
CA PHE A 322 4.88 -17.10 -7.70
C PHE A 322 3.65 -17.40 -6.86
N LYS A 323 3.82 -18.32 -5.93
CA LYS A 323 2.89 -18.59 -4.84
C LYS A 323 3.20 -17.62 -3.71
N SER A 324 2.23 -16.78 -3.33
CA SER A 324 2.32 -15.97 -2.12
C SER A 324 2.01 -16.82 -0.88
N GLU A 325 2.56 -16.44 0.26
CA GLU A 325 2.13 -16.98 1.54
C GLU A 325 0.65 -16.65 1.84
N THR A 326 0.08 -17.36 2.79
CA THR A 326 -1.33 -17.19 3.20
C THR A 326 -1.49 -16.60 4.61
N VAL A 327 -0.40 -16.22 5.27
CA VAL A 327 -0.48 -15.55 6.59
C VAL A 327 -1.26 -14.25 6.45
N PRO A 328 -2.32 -14.06 7.25
CA PRO A 328 -3.07 -12.82 7.23
C PRO A 328 -2.17 -11.62 7.58
N ILE A 329 -2.27 -10.56 6.79
CA ILE A 329 -1.46 -9.35 6.97
C ILE A 329 -1.61 -8.75 8.38
N ALA A 330 -2.80 -8.83 8.97
CA ALA A 330 -3.05 -8.39 10.35
C ALA A 330 -2.17 -9.16 11.36
N LYS A 331 -1.93 -10.46 11.14
CA LYS A 331 -1.08 -11.28 11.99
C LYS A 331 0.40 -10.91 11.86
N VAL A 332 0.85 -10.66 10.64
CA VAL A 332 2.20 -10.12 10.37
C VAL A 332 2.41 -8.81 11.14
N GLY A 333 1.43 -7.91 11.10
CA GLY A 333 1.45 -6.65 11.84
C GLY A 333 1.54 -6.85 13.35
N ALA A 334 0.76 -7.78 13.92
CA ALA A 334 0.76 -8.09 15.34
C ALA A 334 2.12 -8.62 15.85
N ASN A 335 2.86 -9.34 14.99
CA ASN A 335 4.17 -9.88 15.33
C ASN A 335 5.29 -8.83 15.42
N THR A 336 5.08 -7.61 14.92
CA THR A 336 6.13 -6.58 14.77
C THR A 336 6.83 -6.23 16.08
N ALA A 337 6.08 -6.12 17.19
CA ALA A 337 6.67 -5.76 18.48
C ALA A 337 7.61 -6.86 19.00
N GLN A 338 7.24 -8.13 18.85
CA GLN A 338 8.07 -9.26 19.24
C GLN A 338 9.32 -9.37 18.36
N VAL A 339 9.17 -9.14 17.06
CA VAL A 339 10.30 -9.09 16.11
C VAL A 339 11.28 -8.00 16.51
N GLN A 340 10.82 -6.79 16.84
CA GLN A 340 11.71 -5.70 17.29
C GLN A 340 12.56 -6.12 18.50
N GLN A 341 11.97 -6.78 19.49
CA GLN A 341 12.71 -7.30 20.63
C GLN A 341 13.75 -8.37 20.22
N MET A 342 13.47 -9.18 19.21
CA MET A 342 14.42 -10.15 18.68
C MET A 342 15.58 -9.45 17.96
N LEU A 343 15.32 -8.39 17.18
CA LEU A 343 16.36 -7.59 16.55
C LEU A 343 17.30 -6.99 17.57
N ASP A 344 16.76 -6.43 18.66
CA ASP A 344 17.56 -5.86 19.75
C ASP A 344 18.47 -6.92 20.40
N ARG A 345 17.95 -8.14 20.65
CA ARG A 345 18.75 -9.25 21.22
C ARG A 345 19.79 -9.83 20.26
N THR A 346 19.52 -9.81 18.97
CA THR A 346 20.44 -10.35 17.94
C THR A 346 21.45 -9.32 17.44
N GLY A 347 21.31 -8.06 17.81
CA GLY A 347 22.14 -6.97 17.32
C GLY A 347 21.90 -6.62 15.84
N PHE A 348 20.75 -6.97 15.30
CA PHE A 348 20.42 -6.65 13.93
C PHE A 348 19.94 -5.18 13.85
N LYS A 349 20.78 -4.31 13.31
CA LYS A 349 20.55 -2.85 13.19
C LYS A 349 19.54 -2.47 12.13
#